data_a3b1c664f3858089a5ad96611c3de846
#
_entry.id   a3b1c664f3858089a5ad96611c3de846
#
_cell.length_a   1.000
_cell.length_b   1.000
_cell.length_c   1.000
_cell.angle_alpha   90.00
_cell.angle_beta   90.00
_cell.angle_gamma   90.00
#
_symmetry.space_group_name_H-M   'P 1'
#
loop_
_entity.id
_entity.type
_entity.pdbx_description
1 polymer ?
#
loop_
_entity_poly.entity_id
_entity_poly.type
_entity_poly.pdbx_seq_one_letter_code
_entity_poly.pdbx_strand_id
1 'polypeptide(L)'
;DYLRSAEFVKKCASLRGSVLMIGPLLGRFHKATVSKPGGDKIGRRRLDTHFLGFHKLGAEFVYNEERDVYDIKADELKGTYMLLDEASVTGTANIIMAAVLAKGKTTIYNAACEPYIQQLCRLLNAMGAKISGIASNLLTIEGVKALHGAQHTILPDMIEVGSFIGMGAMVGDGIIIKDASVENLGIIPDSFRRLGVKLDIEGDDIIVPKQKHYEIESFIDGTIMTISDAPWPGLTPDLISVLLVVATQARGSVLFHQKMFESRLFFVDKLIDMGAQII
;
A
#
# COMPACT_ATOMS: atom_id res chain seq x y z
N ASP A 1 15.14 -0.76 -26.62
CA ASP A 1 16.30 -1.57 -26.24
C ASP A 1 16.82 -1.33 -24.82
N TYR A 2 16.68 -0.10 -24.26
CA TYR A 2 17.09 0.19 -22.87
C TYR A 2 16.42 -0.72 -21.84
N LEU A 3 15.11 -1.00 -21.94
CA LEU A 3 14.35 -1.88 -21.03
C LEU A 3 14.87 -3.33 -20.99
N ARG A 4 15.77 -3.70 -21.90
CA ARG A 4 16.44 -5.01 -21.93
C ARG A 4 17.91 -4.95 -21.56
N SER A 5 18.41 -3.75 -21.25
CA SER A 5 19.83 -3.58 -20.88
C SER A 5 20.12 -4.17 -19.51
N ALA A 6 21.36 -4.63 -19.29
CA ALA A 6 21.82 -5.11 -18.00
C ALA A 6 21.72 -4.02 -16.91
N GLU A 7 21.89 -2.76 -17.29
CA GLU A 7 21.73 -1.61 -16.38
C GLU A 7 20.29 -1.49 -15.88
N PHE A 8 19.32 -1.55 -16.80
CA PHE A 8 17.89 -1.50 -16.45
C PHE A 8 17.49 -2.67 -15.55
N VAL A 9 17.89 -3.89 -15.91
CA VAL A 9 17.63 -5.10 -15.12
C VAL A 9 18.19 -4.95 -13.70
N LYS A 10 19.45 -4.47 -13.56
CA LYS A 10 20.07 -4.21 -12.25
C LYS A 10 19.30 -3.17 -11.43
N LYS A 11 18.86 -2.07 -12.04
CA LYS A 11 18.04 -1.04 -11.36
C LYS A 11 16.69 -1.60 -10.91
N CYS A 12 16.03 -2.39 -11.74
CA CYS A 12 14.78 -3.06 -11.37
C CYS A 12 14.97 -4.03 -10.22
N ALA A 13 16.05 -4.80 -10.21
CA ALA A 13 16.35 -5.75 -9.13
C ALA A 13 16.60 -5.08 -7.77
N SER A 14 16.97 -3.80 -7.72
CA SER A 14 17.20 -3.07 -6.47
C SER A 14 15.94 -2.41 -5.91
N LEU A 15 14.85 -2.31 -6.68
CA LEU A 15 13.66 -1.56 -6.32
C LEU A 15 12.40 -2.41 -6.46
N ARG A 16 11.67 -2.62 -5.36
CA ARG A 16 10.40 -3.38 -5.37
C ARG A 16 9.36 -2.78 -6.30
N GLY A 17 9.25 -1.44 -6.32
CA GLY A 17 8.32 -0.71 -7.17
C GLY A 17 8.50 -0.94 -8.67
N SER A 18 9.64 -1.51 -9.11
CA SER A 18 9.88 -1.84 -10.52
C SER A 18 8.84 -2.81 -11.10
N VAL A 19 8.21 -3.64 -10.26
CA VAL A 19 7.14 -4.53 -10.69
C VAL A 19 5.94 -3.78 -11.27
N LEU A 20 5.69 -2.55 -10.82
CA LEU A 20 4.57 -1.71 -11.30
C LEU A 20 4.73 -1.25 -12.75
N MET A 21 5.90 -1.44 -13.36
CA MET A 21 6.10 -1.16 -14.77
C MET A 21 5.45 -2.19 -15.70
N ILE A 22 5.12 -3.39 -15.20
CA ILE A 22 4.59 -4.48 -16.02
C ILE A 22 3.26 -4.09 -16.65
N GLY A 23 2.29 -3.59 -15.84
CA GLY A 23 0.97 -3.20 -16.31
C GLY A 23 1.00 -2.18 -17.45
N PRO A 24 1.64 -1.01 -17.28
CA PRO A 24 1.78 -0.01 -18.34
C PRO A 24 2.52 -0.51 -19.59
N LEU A 25 3.57 -1.33 -19.42
CA LEU A 25 4.32 -1.88 -20.54
C LEU A 25 3.47 -2.89 -21.34
N LEU A 26 2.71 -3.75 -20.66
CA LEU A 26 1.79 -4.67 -21.32
C LEU A 26 0.67 -3.91 -22.04
N GLY A 27 0.03 -2.95 -21.39
CA GLY A 27 -1.02 -2.15 -21.99
C GLY A 27 -0.58 -1.37 -23.22
N ARG A 28 0.69 -0.87 -23.24
CA ARG A 28 1.21 -0.03 -24.32
C ARG A 28 1.96 -0.80 -25.42
N PHE A 29 2.73 -1.80 -25.03
CA PHE A 29 3.69 -2.48 -25.91
C PHE A 29 3.41 -3.96 -26.10
N HIS A 30 2.40 -4.50 -25.41
CA HIS A 30 2.04 -5.92 -25.39
C HIS A 30 3.17 -6.84 -24.92
N LYS A 31 4.21 -6.28 -24.32
CA LYS A 31 5.35 -7.01 -23.75
C LYS A 31 6.00 -6.22 -22.62
N ALA A 32 6.51 -6.95 -21.65
CA ALA A 32 7.30 -6.42 -20.55
C ALA A 32 8.42 -7.41 -20.22
N THR A 33 9.58 -6.88 -19.82
CA THR A 33 10.66 -7.68 -19.22
C THR A 33 10.98 -7.02 -17.89
N VAL A 34 10.94 -7.79 -16.81
CA VAL A 34 11.25 -7.29 -15.47
C VAL A 34 12.07 -8.34 -14.71
N SER A 35 13.12 -7.90 -14.03
CA SER A 35 13.87 -8.77 -13.13
C SER A 35 13.05 -9.07 -11.87
N LYS A 36 13.45 -10.12 -11.15
CA LYS A 36 12.92 -10.38 -9.83
C LYS A 36 13.12 -9.12 -8.96
N PRO A 37 12.02 -8.48 -8.51
CA PRO A 37 12.14 -7.21 -7.81
C PRO A 37 12.80 -7.40 -6.44
N GLY A 38 13.72 -6.51 -6.11
CA GLY A 38 14.38 -6.45 -4.81
C GLY A 38 13.56 -5.69 -3.76
N GLY A 39 14.23 -4.91 -2.94
CA GLY A 39 13.67 -4.10 -1.87
C GLY A 39 13.89 -4.71 -0.48
N ASP A 40 13.24 -4.15 0.53
CA ASP A 40 13.42 -4.52 1.93
C ASP A 40 13.05 -5.97 2.24
N LYS A 41 13.82 -6.60 3.12
CA LYS A 41 13.62 -7.99 3.56
C LYS A 41 12.62 -8.04 4.72
N ILE A 42 11.35 -7.87 4.43
CA ILE A 42 10.25 -7.90 5.41
C ILE A 42 9.40 -9.17 5.36
N GLY A 43 9.98 -10.29 4.95
CA GLY A 43 9.30 -11.56 4.73
C GLY A 43 9.07 -11.88 3.26
N ARG A 44 8.30 -12.93 2.98
CA ARG A 44 7.94 -13.32 1.61
C ARG A 44 6.99 -12.30 0.99
N ARG A 45 7.37 -11.82 -0.17
CA ARG A 45 6.56 -10.86 -0.95
C ARG A 45 6.34 -11.44 -2.34
N ARG A 46 5.33 -12.30 -2.43
CA ARG A 46 4.99 -13.00 -3.67
C ARG A 46 4.55 -12.02 -4.76
N LEU A 47 4.65 -12.48 -6.00
CA LEU A 47 4.16 -11.77 -7.20
C LEU A 47 2.98 -12.51 -7.84
N ASP A 48 2.51 -13.57 -7.20
CA ASP A 48 1.49 -14.48 -7.76
C ASP A 48 0.23 -13.72 -8.19
N THR A 49 -0.27 -12.80 -7.36
CA THR A 49 -1.44 -11.97 -7.68
C THR A 49 -1.24 -11.13 -8.95
N HIS A 50 -0.03 -10.58 -9.17
CA HIS A 50 0.29 -9.84 -10.39
C HIS A 50 0.18 -10.75 -11.62
N PHE A 51 0.87 -11.90 -11.58
CA PHE A 51 0.90 -12.83 -12.70
C PHE A 51 -0.46 -13.49 -12.95
N LEU A 52 -1.21 -13.83 -11.90
CA LEU A 52 -2.59 -14.31 -12.01
C LEU A 52 -3.45 -13.30 -12.77
N GLY A 53 -3.39 -12.03 -12.39
CA GLY A 53 -4.14 -10.97 -13.05
C GLY A 53 -3.77 -10.81 -14.53
N PHE A 54 -2.48 -10.78 -14.85
CA PHE A 54 -2.01 -10.68 -16.24
C PHE A 54 -2.39 -11.91 -17.07
N HIS A 55 -2.28 -13.11 -16.51
CA HIS A 55 -2.70 -14.33 -17.17
C HIS A 55 -4.22 -14.31 -17.48
N LYS A 56 -5.02 -13.85 -16.52
CA LYS A 56 -6.47 -13.66 -16.72
C LYS A 56 -6.79 -12.66 -17.85
N LEU A 57 -5.97 -11.64 -18.03
CA LEU A 57 -6.07 -10.69 -19.13
C LEU A 57 -5.54 -11.24 -20.46
N GLY A 58 -4.99 -12.46 -20.50
CA GLY A 58 -4.49 -13.13 -21.70
C GLY A 58 -2.99 -12.96 -21.92
N ALA A 59 -2.23 -12.51 -20.94
CA ALA A 59 -0.77 -12.47 -21.04
C ALA A 59 -0.14 -13.83 -20.66
N GLU A 60 0.93 -14.17 -21.34
CA GLU A 60 1.80 -15.30 -21.03
C GLU A 60 3.10 -14.79 -20.40
N PHE A 61 3.69 -15.55 -19.50
CA PHE A 61 4.97 -15.22 -18.89
C PHE A 61 5.90 -16.43 -18.88
N VAL A 62 7.18 -16.14 -19.07
CA VAL A 62 8.26 -17.12 -19.01
C VAL A 62 9.37 -16.54 -18.13
N TYR A 63 9.84 -17.34 -17.18
CA TYR A 63 11.03 -16.99 -16.41
C TYR A 63 12.29 -17.40 -17.19
N ASN A 64 13.14 -16.44 -17.46
CA ASN A 64 14.42 -16.64 -18.09
C ASN A 64 15.51 -16.77 -17.01
N GLU A 65 15.96 -17.99 -16.73
CA GLU A 65 16.93 -18.29 -15.68
C GLU A 65 18.31 -17.67 -15.94
N GLU A 66 18.75 -17.62 -17.21
CA GLU A 66 20.07 -17.08 -17.56
C GLU A 66 20.17 -15.57 -17.27
N ARG A 67 19.07 -14.85 -17.43
CA ARG A 67 18.99 -13.39 -17.26
C ARG A 67 18.36 -12.97 -15.94
N ASP A 68 17.83 -13.91 -15.16
CA ASP A 68 17.05 -13.69 -13.94
C ASP A 68 15.89 -12.67 -14.14
N VAL A 69 15.12 -12.86 -15.23
CA VAL A 69 14.02 -11.97 -15.60
C VAL A 69 12.76 -12.75 -15.93
N TYR A 70 11.63 -12.10 -15.73
CA TYR A 70 10.35 -12.52 -16.28
C TYR A 70 10.11 -11.81 -17.62
N ASP A 71 9.96 -12.55 -18.68
CA ASP A 71 9.50 -12.06 -19.97
C ASP A 71 7.98 -12.32 -20.06
N ILE A 72 7.22 -11.25 -20.26
CA ILE A 72 5.76 -11.25 -20.26
C ILE A 72 5.30 -10.68 -21.60
N LYS A 73 4.34 -11.34 -22.24
CA LYS A 73 3.80 -10.91 -23.54
C LYS A 73 2.31 -11.19 -23.61
N ALA A 74 1.61 -10.44 -24.44
CA ALA A 74 0.22 -10.66 -24.80
C ALA A 74 0.02 -10.23 -26.26
N ASP A 75 -0.64 -11.04 -27.09
CA ASP A 75 -1.03 -10.62 -28.44
C ASP A 75 -2.13 -9.55 -28.36
N GLU A 76 -3.07 -9.72 -27.45
CA GLU A 76 -4.14 -8.78 -27.11
C GLU A 76 -4.53 -8.97 -25.66
N LEU A 77 -4.63 -7.89 -24.89
CA LEU A 77 -5.22 -7.95 -23.56
C LEU A 77 -6.74 -7.94 -23.67
N LYS A 78 -7.40 -8.85 -22.96
CA LYS A 78 -8.86 -9.02 -22.98
C LYS A 78 -9.43 -8.88 -21.59
N GLY A 79 -10.46 -8.05 -21.48
CA GLY A 79 -11.21 -7.86 -20.25
C GLY A 79 -11.87 -9.16 -19.79
N THR A 80 -11.87 -9.38 -18.48
CA THR A 80 -12.38 -10.58 -17.84
C THR A 80 -12.83 -10.31 -16.41
N TYR A 81 -13.56 -11.25 -15.83
CA TYR A 81 -13.79 -11.28 -14.38
C TYR A 81 -12.63 -11.97 -13.68
N MET A 82 -12.16 -11.38 -12.59
CA MET A 82 -11.18 -12.01 -11.71
C MET A 82 -11.50 -11.76 -10.23
N LEU A 83 -11.35 -12.81 -9.45
CA LEU A 83 -11.26 -12.73 -8.00
C LEU A 83 -9.78 -12.84 -7.62
N LEU A 84 -9.25 -11.84 -6.94
CA LEU A 84 -7.89 -11.87 -6.44
C LEU A 84 -7.81 -12.73 -5.17
N ASP A 85 -6.74 -13.50 -5.05
CA ASP A 85 -6.44 -14.35 -3.89
C ASP A 85 -6.13 -13.54 -2.63
N GLU A 86 -5.61 -12.31 -2.82
CA GLU A 86 -5.37 -11.33 -1.75
C GLU A 86 -5.68 -9.92 -2.23
N ALA A 87 -6.01 -9.01 -1.31
CA ALA A 87 -6.15 -7.58 -1.60
C ALA A 87 -4.77 -6.92 -1.76
N SER A 88 -4.01 -7.38 -2.74
CA SER A 88 -2.66 -6.87 -3.04
C SER A 88 -2.72 -5.47 -3.63
N VAL A 89 -2.10 -4.50 -2.98
CA VAL A 89 -2.03 -3.11 -3.46
C VAL A 89 -1.33 -3.03 -4.81
N THR A 90 -0.09 -3.52 -4.87
CA THR A 90 0.70 -3.44 -6.10
C THR A 90 0.17 -4.37 -7.20
N GLY A 91 -0.43 -5.51 -6.83
CA GLY A 91 -1.12 -6.40 -7.76
C GLY A 91 -2.33 -5.71 -8.38
N THR A 92 -3.20 -5.12 -7.55
CA THR A 92 -4.37 -4.36 -8.01
C THR A 92 -3.96 -3.20 -8.93
N ALA A 93 -2.99 -2.38 -8.52
CA ALA A 93 -2.50 -1.25 -9.32
C ALA A 93 -2.00 -1.70 -10.70
N ASN A 94 -1.22 -2.76 -10.73
CA ASN A 94 -0.64 -3.30 -11.96
C ASN A 94 -1.72 -3.84 -12.93
N ILE A 95 -2.68 -4.57 -12.38
CA ILE A 95 -3.81 -5.10 -13.15
C ILE A 95 -4.67 -3.96 -13.72
N ILE A 96 -4.97 -2.93 -12.91
CA ILE A 96 -5.70 -1.74 -13.36
C ILE A 96 -4.99 -1.09 -14.54
N MET A 97 -3.69 -0.84 -14.43
CA MET A 97 -2.90 -0.17 -15.47
C MET A 97 -2.81 -0.96 -16.78
N ALA A 98 -2.92 -2.28 -16.73
CA ALA A 98 -3.05 -3.11 -17.94
C ALA A 98 -4.50 -3.14 -18.47
N ALA A 99 -5.47 -3.28 -17.58
CA ALA A 99 -6.88 -3.46 -17.93
C ALA A 99 -7.51 -2.24 -18.58
N VAL A 100 -7.05 -1.02 -18.29
CA VAL A 100 -7.56 0.21 -18.91
C VAL A 100 -7.36 0.26 -20.43
N LEU A 101 -6.42 -0.53 -20.98
CA LEU A 101 -6.17 -0.67 -22.41
C LEU A 101 -6.56 -2.07 -22.94
N ALA A 102 -7.13 -2.92 -22.11
CA ALA A 102 -7.61 -4.24 -22.53
C ALA A 102 -8.94 -4.13 -23.33
N LYS A 103 -9.17 -5.03 -24.24
CA LYS A 103 -10.42 -5.05 -25.03
C LYS A 103 -11.58 -5.58 -24.20
N GLY A 104 -12.64 -4.80 -24.09
CA GLY A 104 -13.86 -5.19 -23.37
C GLY A 104 -13.84 -4.74 -21.89
N LYS A 105 -14.56 -5.47 -21.05
CA LYS A 105 -14.81 -5.14 -19.66
C LYS A 105 -14.01 -6.04 -18.73
N THR A 106 -13.28 -5.45 -17.79
CA THR A 106 -12.62 -6.16 -16.68
C THR A 106 -13.35 -5.88 -15.38
N THR A 107 -13.59 -6.93 -14.59
CA THR A 107 -14.10 -6.81 -13.23
C THR A 107 -13.09 -7.43 -12.28
N ILE A 108 -12.62 -6.65 -11.33
CA ILE A 108 -11.66 -7.10 -10.31
C ILE A 108 -12.40 -7.12 -8.96
N TYR A 109 -12.56 -8.31 -8.39
CA TYR A 109 -13.11 -8.49 -7.05
C TYR A 109 -12.00 -8.82 -6.07
N ASN A 110 -12.15 -8.40 -4.82
CA ASN A 110 -11.10 -8.38 -3.81
C ASN A 110 -9.91 -7.48 -4.19
N ALA A 111 -10.20 -6.39 -4.91
CA ALA A 111 -9.22 -5.36 -5.22
C ALA A 111 -8.81 -4.62 -3.94
N ALA A 112 -7.53 -4.21 -3.85
CA ALA A 112 -7.11 -3.24 -2.87
C ALA A 112 -7.82 -1.89 -3.13
N CYS A 113 -8.18 -1.17 -2.07
CA CYS A 113 -8.95 0.08 -2.18
C CYS A 113 -8.38 1.22 -1.31
N GLU A 114 -7.12 1.14 -0.95
CA GLU A 114 -6.37 2.18 -0.27
C GLU A 114 -6.39 3.50 -1.05
N PRO A 115 -6.23 4.64 -0.37
CA PRO A 115 -6.27 5.97 -1.00
C PRO A 115 -5.40 6.11 -2.25
N TYR A 116 -4.20 5.51 -2.27
CA TYR A 116 -3.31 5.55 -3.43
C TYR A 116 -3.82 4.71 -4.62
N ILE A 117 -4.60 3.64 -4.39
CA ILE A 117 -5.30 2.92 -5.47
C ILE A 117 -6.45 3.75 -6.01
N GLN A 118 -7.22 4.39 -5.11
CA GLN A 118 -8.28 5.31 -5.50
C GLN A 118 -7.71 6.47 -6.33
N GLN A 119 -6.58 7.04 -5.89
CA GLN A 119 -5.89 8.10 -6.60
C GLN A 119 -5.44 7.66 -8.00
N LEU A 120 -4.85 6.47 -8.12
CA LEU A 120 -4.48 5.89 -9.42
C LEU A 120 -5.70 5.78 -10.34
N CYS A 121 -6.83 5.29 -9.85
CA CYS A 121 -8.05 5.18 -10.63
C CYS A 121 -8.57 6.56 -11.07
N ARG A 122 -8.53 7.56 -10.19
CA ARG A 122 -8.94 8.94 -10.51
C ARG A 122 -8.02 9.56 -11.56
N LEU A 123 -6.70 9.37 -11.43
CA LEU A 123 -5.73 9.81 -12.44
C LEU A 123 -6.01 9.16 -13.80
N LEU A 124 -6.16 7.85 -13.84
CA LEU A 124 -6.46 7.13 -15.09
C LEU A 124 -7.79 7.57 -15.70
N ASN A 125 -8.82 7.81 -14.89
CA ASN A 125 -10.09 8.37 -15.38
C ASN A 125 -9.91 9.79 -15.95
N ALA A 126 -9.11 10.63 -15.30
CA ALA A 126 -8.74 11.95 -15.85
C ALA A 126 -7.95 11.84 -17.16
N MET A 127 -7.23 10.73 -17.38
CA MET A 127 -6.54 10.42 -18.63
C MET A 127 -7.45 9.77 -19.69
N GLY A 128 -8.75 9.62 -19.41
CA GLY A 128 -9.74 9.07 -20.35
C GLY A 128 -10.07 7.59 -20.15
N ALA A 129 -9.57 6.94 -19.09
CA ALA A 129 -10.01 5.60 -18.73
C ALA A 129 -11.47 5.60 -18.22
N LYS A 130 -12.06 4.41 -18.11
CA LYS A 130 -13.42 4.22 -17.61
C LYS A 130 -13.40 3.22 -16.45
N ILE A 131 -13.13 3.71 -15.26
CA ILE A 131 -13.06 2.91 -14.04
C ILE A 131 -14.19 3.33 -13.11
N SER A 132 -14.96 2.38 -12.60
CA SER A 132 -16.01 2.55 -11.60
C SER A 132 -15.81 1.61 -10.43
N GLY A 133 -16.53 1.87 -9.30
CA GLY A 133 -16.34 1.14 -8.05
C GLY A 133 -15.13 1.63 -7.24
N ILE A 134 -14.60 2.83 -7.54
CA ILE A 134 -13.47 3.42 -6.81
C ILE A 134 -13.85 3.55 -5.33
N ALA A 135 -12.89 3.27 -4.45
CA ALA A 135 -13.05 3.17 -3.00
C ALA A 135 -13.79 1.91 -2.51
N SER A 136 -13.99 0.92 -3.39
CA SER A 136 -14.49 -0.39 -3.00
C SER A 136 -13.54 -1.50 -3.45
N ASN A 137 -13.76 -2.70 -2.93
CA ASN A 137 -13.01 -3.89 -3.34
C ASN A 137 -13.53 -4.54 -4.63
N LEU A 138 -14.49 -3.90 -5.30
CA LEU A 138 -15.06 -4.36 -6.58
C LEU A 138 -14.90 -3.25 -7.63
N LEU A 139 -13.89 -3.37 -8.45
CA LEU A 139 -13.61 -2.45 -9.55
C LEU A 139 -14.15 -2.97 -10.87
N THR A 140 -14.71 -2.08 -11.67
CA THR A 140 -15.10 -2.35 -13.05
C THR A 140 -14.36 -1.39 -13.96
N ILE A 141 -13.72 -1.92 -15.01
CA ILE A 141 -12.90 -1.19 -15.96
C ILE A 141 -13.38 -1.51 -17.36
N GLU A 142 -13.82 -0.51 -18.10
CA GLU A 142 -14.06 -0.64 -19.54
C GLU A 142 -12.81 -0.19 -20.29
N GLY A 143 -12.21 -1.08 -21.06
CA GLY A 143 -11.00 -0.78 -21.79
C GLY A 143 -11.21 0.29 -22.86
N VAL A 144 -10.22 1.15 -23.03
CA VAL A 144 -10.21 2.24 -23.99
C VAL A 144 -9.08 2.05 -25.01
N LYS A 145 -9.20 2.68 -26.19
CA LYS A 145 -8.20 2.55 -27.26
C LYS A 145 -6.90 3.29 -26.94
N ALA A 146 -6.99 4.38 -26.21
CA ALA A 146 -5.85 5.22 -25.84
C ALA A 146 -6.17 6.07 -24.61
N LEU A 147 -5.12 6.45 -23.89
CA LEU A 147 -5.16 7.44 -22.82
C LEU A 147 -4.49 8.74 -23.32
N HIS A 148 -4.87 9.86 -22.72
CA HIS A 148 -4.29 11.17 -22.99
C HIS A 148 -3.62 11.75 -21.73
N GLY A 149 -2.94 12.90 -21.86
CA GLY A 149 -2.37 13.60 -20.72
C GLY A 149 -3.44 14.16 -19.79
N ALA A 150 -3.14 14.22 -18.49
CA ALA A 150 -3.99 14.82 -17.48
C ALA A 150 -3.15 15.61 -16.47
N GLN A 151 -3.80 16.57 -15.80
CA GLN A 151 -3.24 17.25 -14.65
C GLN A 151 -3.75 16.57 -13.39
N HIS A 152 -2.86 16.27 -12.46
CA HIS A 152 -3.19 15.56 -11.22
C HIS A 152 -2.26 15.97 -10.09
N THR A 153 -2.80 16.14 -8.90
CA THR A 153 -2.04 16.37 -7.67
C THR A 153 -1.97 15.07 -6.88
N ILE A 154 -0.75 14.67 -6.51
CA ILE A 154 -0.52 13.46 -5.73
C ILE A 154 -0.88 13.71 -4.28
N LEU A 155 -1.57 12.76 -3.65
CA LEU A 155 -1.90 12.79 -2.23
C LEU A 155 -0.65 12.68 -1.36
N PRO A 156 -0.65 13.26 -0.16
CA PRO A 156 0.33 12.94 0.87
C PRO A 156 0.36 11.44 1.17
N ASP A 157 1.53 10.93 1.54
CA ASP A 157 1.66 9.54 1.96
C ASP A 157 1.09 9.37 3.38
N MET A 158 -0.01 8.63 3.52
CA MET A 158 -0.65 8.37 4.81
C MET A 158 0.26 7.65 5.81
N ILE A 159 1.23 6.86 5.32
CA ILE A 159 2.22 6.18 6.17
C ILE A 159 3.19 7.19 6.74
N GLU A 160 3.63 8.13 5.92
CA GLU A 160 4.52 9.22 6.33
C GLU A 160 3.81 10.13 7.33
N VAL A 161 2.56 10.52 7.07
CA VAL A 161 1.73 11.28 8.02
C VAL A 161 1.62 10.55 9.36
N GLY A 162 1.27 9.25 9.37
CA GLY A 162 1.21 8.44 10.59
C GLY A 162 2.56 8.36 11.31
N SER A 163 3.66 8.26 10.57
CA SER A 163 5.01 8.24 11.13
C SER A 163 5.37 9.57 11.81
N PHE A 164 4.97 10.71 11.22
CA PHE A 164 5.16 12.02 11.82
C PHE A 164 4.26 12.25 13.05
N ILE A 165 3.04 11.68 13.06
CA ILE A 165 2.22 11.66 14.28
C ILE A 165 2.97 10.94 15.40
N GLY A 166 3.50 9.74 15.13
CA GLY A 166 4.29 8.98 16.10
C GLY A 166 5.54 9.72 16.55
N MET A 167 6.26 10.35 15.62
CA MET A 167 7.44 11.17 15.95
C MET A 167 7.06 12.36 16.84
N GLY A 168 5.99 13.09 16.52
CA GLY A 168 5.50 14.21 17.33
C GLY A 168 5.13 13.81 18.75
N ALA A 169 4.52 12.62 18.89
CA ALA A 169 4.20 12.06 20.19
C ALA A 169 5.45 11.71 21.01
N MET A 170 6.51 11.19 20.36
CA MET A 170 7.70 10.66 21.06
C MET A 170 8.76 11.70 21.39
N VAL A 171 9.00 12.67 20.52
CA VAL A 171 10.21 13.53 20.57
C VAL A 171 9.84 14.98 20.92
N GLY A 172 8.55 15.28 21.21
CA GLY A 172 8.15 16.57 20.88
C GLY A 172 7.94 17.67 21.87
N ASP A 173 8.22 18.84 21.37
CA ASP A 173 7.60 20.09 21.81
C ASP A 173 6.27 20.37 21.10
N GLY A 174 5.72 19.36 20.40
CA GLY A 174 4.59 19.42 19.51
C GLY A 174 5.01 19.64 18.04
N ILE A 175 4.23 19.11 17.11
CA ILE A 175 4.41 19.35 15.68
C ILE A 175 3.08 19.64 14.99
N ILE A 176 3.15 20.33 13.86
CA ILE A 176 2.01 20.53 12.96
C ILE A 176 2.37 19.86 11.64
N ILE A 177 1.52 18.92 11.23
CA ILE A 177 1.61 18.24 9.94
C ILE A 177 0.61 18.93 9.01
N LYS A 178 1.13 19.68 8.04
CA LYS A 178 0.31 20.47 7.14
C LYS A 178 -0.14 19.66 5.93
N ASP A 179 -1.34 20.00 5.43
CA ASP A 179 -1.92 19.38 4.25
C ASP A 179 -1.88 17.84 4.32
N ALA A 180 -2.29 17.28 5.46
CA ALA A 180 -2.18 15.86 5.78
C ALA A 180 -3.14 14.96 4.99
N SER A 181 -4.06 15.53 4.22
CA SER A 181 -5.16 14.82 3.56
C SER A 181 -5.98 13.97 4.53
N VAL A 182 -6.49 14.63 5.58
CA VAL A 182 -7.17 13.99 6.73
C VAL A 182 -8.28 13.04 6.31
N GLU A 183 -9.05 13.37 5.27
CA GLU A 183 -10.10 12.51 4.72
C GLU A 183 -9.58 11.14 4.23
N ASN A 184 -8.31 11.04 3.88
CA ASN A 184 -7.67 9.84 3.34
C ASN A 184 -6.83 9.06 4.38
N LEU A 185 -6.88 9.44 5.65
CA LEU A 185 -6.10 8.76 6.72
C LEU A 185 -6.84 7.57 7.35
N GLY A 186 -8.16 7.44 7.13
CA GLY A 186 -8.95 6.36 7.69
C GLY A 186 -8.80 6.26 9.21
N ILE A 187 -8.51 5.06 9.71
CA ILE A 187 -8.39 4.77 11.15
C ILE A 187 -7.05 5.25 11.79
N ILE A 188 -6.12 5.79 11.01
CA ILE A 188 -4.77 6.13 11.51
C ILE A 188 -4.83 7.10 12.71
N PRO A 189 -5.51 8.27 12.66
CA PRO A 189 -5.58 9.17 13.79
C PRO A 189 -6.18 8.52 15.05
N ASP A 190 -7.24 7.74 14.88
CA ASP A 190 -7.90 7.08 16.01
C ASP A 190 -7.04 5.98 16.64
N SER A 191 -6.20 5.31 15.84
CA SER A 191 -5.24 4.35 16.37
C SER A 191 -4.22 4.98 17.32
N PHE A 192 -3.78 6.21 17.04
CA PHE A 192 -2.92 6.97 17.95
C PHE A 192 -3.69 7.50 19.17
N ARG A 193 -4.94 7.97 18.99
CA ARG A 193 -5.79 8.41 20.11
C ARG A 193 -6.01 7.30 21.13
N ARG A 194 -6.21 6.08 20.67
CA ARG A 194 -6.34 4.89 21.55
C ARG A 194 -5.10 4.61 22.41
N LEU A 195 -3.93 5.06 21.98
CA LEU A 195 -2.70 5.03 22.77
C LEU A 195 -2.56 6.25 23.70
N GLY A 196 -3.57 7.12 23.75
CA GLY A 196 -3.57 8.34 24.57
C GLY A 196 -2.90 9.54 23.91
N VAL A 197 -2.54 9.48 22.63
CA VAL A 197 -1.99 10.62 21.89
C VAL A 197 -3.10 11.60 21.55
N LYS A 198 -2.95 12.84 21.99
CA LYS A 198 -3.86 13.93 21.62
C LYS A 198 -3.54 14.39 20.19
N LEU A 199 -4.59 14.51 19.41
CA LEU A 199 -4.52 14.99 18.04
C LEU A 199 -5.65 15.99 17.82
N ASP A 200 -5.29 17.22 17.46
CA ASP A 200 -6.23 18.25 17.03
C ASP A 200 -6.19 18.33 15.51
N ILE A 201 -7.33 18.51 14.89
CA ILE A 201 -7.48 18.61 13.43
C ILE A 201 -8.04 19.99 13.13
N GLU A 202 -7.29 20.79 12.37
CA GLU A 202 -7.67 22.12 11.93
C GLU A 202 -7.65 22.18 10.39
N GLY A 203 -8.83 22.06 9.77
CA GLY A 203 -8.94 21.90 8.32
C GLY A 203 -8.29 20.60 7.85
N ASP A 204 -7.22 20.69 7.08
CA ASP A 204 -6.44 19.53 6.61
C ASP A 204 -5.09 19.36 7.33
N ASP A 205 -4.88 20.15 8.38
CA ASP A 205 -3.69 20.08 9.23
C ASP A 205 -3.93 19.20 10.46
N ILE A 206 -2.90 18.46 10.89
CA ILE A 206 -2.90 17.68 12.13
C ILE A 206 -1.91 18.31 13.10
N ILE A 207 -2.40 18.65 14.28
CA ILE A 207 -1.59 19.18 15.38
C ILE A 207 -1.38 18.06 16.40
N VAL A 208 -0.14 17.71 16.67
CA VAL A 208 0.26 16.81 17.75
C VAL A 208 0.82 17.71 18.86
N PRO A 209 0.03 18.06 19.91
CA PRO A 209 0.51 18.95 20.95
C PRO A 209 1.53 18.27 21.84
N LYS A 210 2.37 19.08 22.50
CA LYS A 210 3.26 18.57 23.54
C LYS A 210 2.45 17.89 24.64
N GLN A 211 2.80 16.65 24.96
CA GLN A 211 2.11 15.87 25.97
C GLN A 211 3.12 15.13 26.86
N LYS A 212 2.91 15.16 28.17
CA LYS A 212 3.82 14.53 29.13
C LYS A 212 3.51 13.06 29.42
N HIS A 213 2.26 12.68 29.27
CA HIS A 213 1.77 11.35 29.65
C HIS A 213 0.77 10.87 28.59
N TYR A 214 0.88 9.63 28.24
CA TYR A 214 -0.02 8.90 27.35
C TYR A 214 -0.68 7.79 28.17
N GLU A 215 -1.98 7.63 28.06
CA GLU A 215 -2.75 6.59 28.75
C GLU A 215 -3.55 5.79 27.74
N ILE A 216 -3.27 4.49 27.69
CA ILE A 216 -3.90 3.58 26.73
C ILE A 216 -5.35 3.38 27.13
N GLU A 217 -6.26 3.53 26.18
CA GLU A 217 -7.67 3.24 26.37
C GLU A 217 -7.90 1.74 26.58
N SER A 218 -8.88 1.40 27.40
CA SER A 218 -9.42 0.04 27.47
C SER A 218 -10.66 -0.09 26.57
N PHE A 219 -11.04 -1.30 26.22
CA PHE A 219 -12.37 -1.53 25.65
C PHE A 219 -13.47 -1.15 26.63
N ILE A 220 -14.69 -0.97 26.13
CA ILE A 220 -15.85 -0.55 26.94
C ILE A 220 -16.12 -1.49 28.13
N ASP A 221 -15.78 -2.77 27.97
CA ASP A 221 -15.91 -3.79 29.02
C ASP A 221 -14.70 -3.86 29.96
N GLY A 222 -13.73 -2.93 29.81
CA GLY A 222 -12.51 -2.88 30.61
C GLY A 222 -11.41 -3.87 30.18
N THR A 223 -11.61 -4.63 29.13
CA THR A 223 -10.58 -5.56 28.63
C THR A 223 -9.44 -4.81 27.91
N ILE A 224 -8.29 -5.50 27.77
CA ILE A 224 -7.09 -4.94 27.14
C ILE A 224 -7.36 -4.60 25.68
N MET A 225 -7.02 -3.36 25.30
CA MET A 225 -7.09 -2.88 23.92
C MET A 225 -6.26 -3.75 23.00
N THR A 226 -6.81 -4.07 21.83
CA THR A 226 -6.10 -4.76 20.76
C THR A 226 -5.96 -3.85 19.55
N ILE A 227 -4.74 -3.68 19.06
CA ILE A 227 -4.42 -3.02 17.80
C ILE A 227 -3.96 -4.09 16.82
N SER A 228 -4.63 -4.20 15.67
CA SER A 228 -4.27 -5.14 14.62
C SER A 228 -4.34 -4.53 13.24
N ASP A 229 -3.45 -4.96 12.36
CA ASP A 229 -3.52 -4.60 10.95
C ASP A 229 -4.65 -5.31 10.22
N ALA A 230 -5.14 -4.69 9.16
CA ALA A 230 -6.15 -5.25 8.27
C ALA A 230 -6.10 -4.52 6.92
N PRO A 231 -6.64 -5.14 5.84
CA PRO A 231 -6.85 -4.43 4.58
C PRO A 231 -7.67 -3.15 4.79
N TRP A 232 -7.41 -2.13 3.98
CA TRP A 232 -8.15 -0.87 4.03
C TRP A 232 -9.68 -1.08 4.00
N PRO A 233 -10.46 -0.36 4.81
CA PRO A 233 -10.09 0.79 5.65
C PRO A 233 -9.55 0.44 7.05
N GLY A 234 -9.11 -0.78 7.28
CA GLY A 234 -8.41 -1.14 8.51
C GLY A 234 -7.02 -0.52 8.62
N LEU A 235 -6.35 -0.77 9.74
CA LEU A 235 -5.03 -0.21 10.01
C LEU A 235 -3.98 -0.82 9.07
N THR A 236 -3.25 0.04 8.37
CA THR A 236 -2.14 -0.40 7.54
C THR A 236 -1.03 -1.09 8.36
N PRO A 237 -0.51 -2.24 7.90
CA PRO A 237 0.56 -2.96 8.59
C PRO A 237 1.85 -2.15 8.73
N ASP A 238 2.06 -1.15 7.86
CA ASP A 238 3.27 -0.31 7.89
C ASP A 238 3.36 0.55 9.16
N LEU A 239 2.24 0.91 9.77
CA LEU A 239 2.20 1.73 10.98
C LEU A 239 2.17 0.92 12.29
N ILE A 240 2.04 -0.40 12.25
CA ILE A 240 2.06 -1.24 13.47
C ILE A 240 3.34 -1.02 14.27
N SER A 241 4.49 -0.95 13.60
CA SER A 241 5.78 -0.72 14.26
C SER A 241 5.87 0.66 14.92
N VAL A 242 5.34 1.69 14.27
CA VAL A 242 5.31 3.05 14.81
C VAL A 242 4.42 3.11 16.05
N LEU A 243 3.20 2.57 15.96
CA LEU A 243 2.26 2.53 17.08
C LEU A 243 2.82 1.71 18.26
N LEU A 244 3.51 0.60 17.98
CA LEU A 244 4.14 -0.22 19.02
C LEU A 244 5.23 0.60 19.75
N VAL A 245 6.07 1.34 19.03
CA VAL A 245 7.09 2.21 19.65
C VAL A 245 6.42 3.29 20.50
N VAL A 246 5.36 3.94 20.02
CA VAL A 246 4.60 4.93 20.81
C VAL A 246 4.03 4.28 22.08
N ALA A 247 3.47 3.09 21.98
CA ALA A 247 2.90 2.36 23.12
C ALA A 247 3.93 2.07 24.21
N THR A 248 5.22 1.89 23.88
CA THR A 248 6.27 1.68 24.91
C THR A 248 6.42 2.86 25.86
N GLN A 249 5.92 4.03 25.52
CA GLN A 249 5.96 5.24 26.32
C GLN A 249 4.60 5.56 26.98
N ALA A 250 3.58 4.78 26.70
CA ALA A 250 2.25 4.97 27.26
C ALA A 250 2.05 4.12 28.54
N ARG A 251 1.15 4.56 29.41
CA ARG A 251 0.71 3.79 30.58
C ARG A 251 -0.46 2.90 30.20
N GLY A 252 -0.46 1.67 30.69
CA GLY A 252 -1.49 0.69 30.41
C GLY A 252 -0.94 -0.51 29.64
N SER A 253 -1.83 -1.34 29.13
CA SER A 253 -1.48 -2.53 28.36
C SER A 253 -2.22 -2.53 27.03
N VAL A 254 -1.56 -2.94 25.96
CA VAL A 254 -2.14 -3.09 24.64
C VAL A 254 -1.59 -4.34 23.96
N LEU A 255 -2.46 -5.08 23.31
CA LEU A 255 -2.08 -6.22 22.50
C LEU A 255 -1.89 -5.79 21.04
N PHE A 256 -0.68 -5.99 20.50
CA PHE A 256 -0.44 -5.85 19.06
C PHE A 256 -0.56 -7.20 18.37
N HIS A 257 -1.45 -7.28 17.39
CA HIS A 257 -1.69 -8.50 16.63
C HIS A 257 -1.46 -8.25 15.14
N GLN A 258 -0.30 -8.67 14.64
CA GLN A 258 0.02 -8.63 13.23
C GLN A 258 -0.62 -9.80 12.48
N LYS A 259 -1.36 -9.53 11.40
CA LYS A 259 -2.10 -10.50 10.60
C LYS A 259 -1.62 -10.63 9.17
N MET A 260 -1.12 -9.54 8.58
CA MET A 260 -0.92 -9.45 7.14
C MET A 260 0.47 -9.88 6.65
N PHE A 261 1.50 -9.85 7.50
CA PHE A 261 2.88 -10.17 7.11
C PHE A 261 3.62 -10.96 8.19
N GLU A 262 4.47 -11.89 7.78
CA GLU A 262 5.09 -12.88 8.66
C GLU A 262 6.15 -12.32 9.63
N SER A 263 6.76 -11.16 9.37
CA SER A 263 8.00 -10.79 10.07
C SER A 263 8.12 -9.29 10.39
N ARG A 264 7.00 -8.58 10.58
CA ARG A 264 7.11 -7.14 10.87
C ARG A 264 7.45 -6.81 12.33
N LEU A 265 7.27 -7.75 13.26
CA LEU A 265 7.50 -7.54 14.69
C LEU A 265 8.86 -8.09 15.17
N PHE A 266 9.73 -8.57 14.29
CA PHE A 266 11.02 -9.15 14.67
C PHE A 266 11.97 -8.14 15.37
N PHE A 267 11.73 -6.83 15.23
CA PHE A 267 12.51 -5.78 15.88
C PHE A 267 12.18 -5.62 17.39
N VAL A 268 11.13 -6.27 17.88
CA VAL A 268 10.63 -6.16 19.25
C VAL A 268 11.73 -6.55 20.26
N ASP A 269 12.54 -7.57 19.97
CA ASP A 269 13.66 -7.96 20.81
C ASP A 269 14.62 -6.80 21.08
N LYS A 270 14.84 -5.92 20.08
CA LYS A 270 15.69 -4.74 20.24
C LYS A 270 15.07 -3.69 21.16
N LEU A 271 13.74 -3.56 21.12
CA LEU A 271 13.05 -2.67 22.06
C LEU A 271 13.12 -3.19 23.51
N ILE A 272 13.02 -4.52 23.68
CA ILE A 272 13.21 -5.16 24.99
C ILE A 272 14.63 -4.92 25.50
N ASP A 273 15.64 -5.09 24.66
CA ASP A 273 17.05 -4.79 24.98
C ASP A 273 17.25 -3.32 25.40
N MET A 274 16.43 -2.39 24.88
CA MET A 274 16.42 -0.96 25.23
C MET A 274 15.61 -0.65 26.49
N GLY A 275 14.98 -1.65 27.11
CA GLY A 275 14.22 -1.50 28.36
C GLY A 275 12.70 -1.38 28.19
N ALA A 276 12.15 -1.62 26.98
CA ALA A 276 10.72 -1.64 26.79
C ALA A 276 10.08 -2.85 27.49
N GLN A 277 8.94 -2.64 28.16
CA GLN A 277 8.18 -3.71 28.82
C GLN A 277 7.26 -4.38 27.81
N ILE A 278 7.77 -5.39 27.13
CA ILE A 278 7.04 -6.18 26.11
C ILE A 278 7.11 -7.65 26.51
N ILE A 279 5.99 -8.34 26.42
CA ILE A 279 5.84 -9.76 26.77
C ILE A 279 5.43 -10.54 25.52
#